data_4c0fdc76c3334cda18e45b8ff3597abf
#
_entry.id   4c0fdc76c3334cda18e45b8ff3597abf
#
_cell.length_a   1.000
_cell.length_b   1.000
_cell.length_c   1.000
_cell.angle_alpha   90.00
_cell.angle_beta   90.00
_cell.angle_gamma   90.00
#
_symmetry.space_group_name_H-M   'P 1'
#
loop_
_entity.id
_entity.type
_entity.pdbx_description
1 polymer ?
#
loop_
_entity_poly.entity_id
_entity_poly.type
_entity_poly.pdbx_seq_one_letter_code
_entity_poly.pdbx_strand_id
1 'polypeptide(L)'
;MTSKIVAEPPGPAAKRIIDVVKRNCYDSTFTYPLVIADGNGSFLHDIDGNSFLDFTSNIGSCPLGYSHPEIMQVLAEQSKSGAHKIAGQDFYCKEHAELSERVASIIPHGFKTFFINSGAEAVENAIKIAYRKMSTTTPSTLPGVSCVNAFHGRTLGALSFTFSKPVQKKGYPELPVLRIKFCTSDSDPEIDGAEKLLAENRVAFILSEVVQGEGGYNIASRQFVQNLRRCADKYGVPLILDEVQSGMGRTGKWWAFEHHGVRPDIMSAAKALQVGMAAYHARLDPGEQGVLSSTWGGGSRIDMAVGAKIIEVIKKDRLLDNATAMGAKLKKGLQELVGKGGMADVRGLGLMIGIEFDSKQSRDERLARAFKKGLLLLPAGQKAMRVIPPLTITEEEVQGGFELMSHVLSG
;
A
#
# COMPACT_ATOMS: atom_id res chain seq x y z
N MET A 1 -20.69 1.23 17.25
CA MET A 1 -21.33 0.15 16.43
C MET A 1 -20.63 -1.16 16.75
N THR A 2 -21.31 -2.28 16.61
CA THR A 2 -20.71 -3.62 16.80
C THR A 2 -20.91 -4.45 15.53
N SER A 3 -19.99 -5.36 15.24
CA SER A 3 -20.18 -6.34 14.15
C SER A 3 -21.41 -7.22 14.44
N LYS A 4 -22.17 -7.55 13.39
CA LYS A 4 -23.37 -8.36 13.52
C LYS A 4 -23.54 -9.22 12.27
N ILE A 5 -23.58 -10.52 12.44
CA ILE A 5 -23.86 -11.48 11.37
C ILE A 5 -25.30 -11.97 11.52
N VAL A 6 -26.15 -11.61 10.57
CA VAL A 6 -27.58 -11.99 10.54
C VAL A 6 -27.86 -13.09 9.53
N ALA A 7 -27.02 -13.22 8.50
CA ALA A 7 -27.05 -14.27 7.49
C ALA A 7 -25.64 -14.80 7.23
N GLU A 8 -25.49 -16.12 7.10
CA GLU A 8 -24.16 -16.68 6.76
C GLU A 8 -23.74 -16.25 5.35
N PRO A 9 -22.57 -15.58 5.20
CA PRO A 9 -22.09 -15.14 3.88
C PRO A 9 -21.60 -16.33 3.01
N PRO A 10 -21.91 -16.31 1.67
CA PRO A 10 -22.78 -15.34 1.02
C PRO A 10 -24.25 -15.64 1.29
N GLY A 11 -24.99 -14.61 1.72
CA GLY A 11 -26.45 -14.73 1.82
C GLY A 11 -27.14 -14.79 0.45
N PRO A 12 -28.47 -14.93 0.41
CA PRO A 12 -29.20 -15.15 -0.85
C PRO A 12 -29.08 -14.02 -1.86
N ALA A 13 -29.01 -12.76 -1.40
CA ALA A 13 -28.87 -11.61 -2.27
C ALA A 13 -27.44 -11.51 -2.84
N ALA A 14 -26.43 -11.67 -1.99
CA ALA A 14 -25.03 -11.69 -2.41
C ALA A 14 -24.75 -12.81 -3.41
N LYS A 15 -25.24 -14.02 -3.18
CA LYS A 15 -25.05 -15.17 -4.04
C LYS A 15 -25.47 -14.91 -5.49
N ARG A 16 -26.66 -14.30 -5.69
CA ARG A 16 -27.14 -13.94 -7.04
C ARG A 16 -26.18 -13.01 -7.79
N ILE A 17 -25.64 -12.00 -7.11
CA ILE A 17 -24.70 -11.06 -7.73
C ILE A 17 -23.35 -11.71 -8.01
N ILE A 18 -22.84 -12.49 -7.05
CA ILE A 18 -21.58 -13.25 -7.21
C ILE A 18 -21.66 -14.20 -8.42
N ASP A 19 -22.79 -14.90 -8.59
CA ASP A 19 -23.01 -15.79 -9.73
C ASP A 19 -23.01 -15.05 -11.07
N VAL A 20 -23.55 -13.83 -11.13
CA VAL A 20 -23.48 -12.97 -12.33
C VAL A 20 -22.03 -12.57 -12.62
N VAL A 21 -21.28 -12.12 -11.62
CA VAL A 21 -19.86 -11.75 -11.78
C VAL A 21 -19.04 -12.93 -12.26
N LYS A 22 -19.19 -14.11 -11.63
CA LYS A 22 -18.46 -15.34 -12.03
C LYS A 22 -18.75 -15.81 -13.44
N ARG A 23 -19.96 -15.60 -13.95
CA ARG A 23 -20.29 -15.98 -15.34
C ARG A 23 -19.71 -15.03 -16.38
N ASN A 24 -19.53 -13.76 -16.05
CA ASN A 24 -19.22 -12.72 -17.02
C ASN A 24 -17.79 -12.15 -16.88
N CYS A 25 -17.13 -12.39 -15.76
CA CYS A 25 -15.81 -11.84 -15.47
C CYS A 25 -14.82 -12.96 -15.16
N TYR A 26 -13.53 -12.67 -15.38
CA TYR A 26 -12.47 -13.56 -14.92
C TYR A 26 -12.55 -13.71 -13.39
N ASP A 27 -12.54 -14.96 -12.90
CA ASP A 27 -12.57 -15.28 -11.47
C ASP A 27 -11.19 -14.97 -10.85
N SER A 28 -11.04 -13.74 -10.42
CA SER A 28 -9.84 -13.21 -9.77
C SER A 28 -9.80 -13.60 -8.28
N THR A 29 -8.89 -13.03 -7.54
CA THR A 29 -8.76 -13.24 -6.09
C THR A 29 -9.81 -12.45 -5.31
N PHE A 30 -10.97 -13.02 -5.08
CA PHE A 30 -11.95 -12.53 -4.12
C PHE A 30 -11.69 -13.21 -2.77
N THR A 31 -11.22 -12.44 -1.78
CA THR A 31 -10.90 -12.99 -0.44
C THR A 31 -12.16 -13.38 0.32
N TYR A 32 -13.23 -12.60 0.18
CA TYR A 32 -14.48 -12.79 0.86
C TYR A 32 -15.67 -12.87 -0.10
N PRO A 33 -16.62 -13.77 0.13
CA PRO A 33 -17.85 -13.88 -0.66
C PRO A 33 -18.88 -12.83 -0.21
N LEU A 34 -18.49 -11.56 -0.20
CA LEU A 34 -19.33 -10.43 0.22
C LEU A 34 -19.72 -9.55 -0.97
N VAL A 35 -20.92 -9.04 -0.94
CA VAL A 35 -21.37 -7.94 -1.80
C VAL A 35 -21.69 -6.77 -0.89
N ILE A 36 -20.85 -5.75 -0.96
CA ILE A 36 -20.95 -4.58 -0.08
C ILE A 36 -22.10 -3.67 -0.55
N ALA A 37 -22.97 -3.29 0.39
CA ALA A 37 -24.03 -2.32 0.19
C ALA A 37 -23.55 -0.90 0.49
N ASP A 38 -22.97 -0.70 1.66
CA ASP A 38 -22.45 0.58 2.14
C ASP A 38 -21.38 0.39 3.23
N GLY A 39 -20.94 1.49 3.83
CA GLY A 39 -20.02 1.47 4.97
C GLY A 39 -20.05 2.79 5.73
N ASN A 40 -19.67 2.75 7.01
CA ASN A 40 -19.57 3.93 7.85
C ASN A 40 -18.44 3.76 8.87
N GLY A 41 -17.51 4.72 8.92
CA GLY A 41 -16.31 4.65 9.77
C GLY A 41 -15.51 3.38 9.47
N SER A 42 -15.29 2.57 10.48
CA SER A 42 -14.57 1.28 10.37
C SER A 42 -15.50 0.09 10.04
N PHE A 43 -16.76 0.31 9.66
CA PHE A 43 -17.71 -0.76 9.40
C PHE A 43 -18.13 -0.83 7.93
N LEU A 44 -18.23 -2.05 7.43
CA LEU A 44 -18.84 -2.40 6.15
C LEU A 44 -20.14 -3.17 6.35
N HIS A 45 -21.13 -2.88 5.53
CA HIS A 45 -22.41 -3.58 5.51
C HIS A 45 -22.58 -4.31 4.18
N ASP A 46 -22.98 -5.57 4.23
CA ASP A 46 -23.32 -6.31 3.02
C ASP A 46 -24.82 -6.21 2.68
N ILE A 47 -25.16 -6.61 1.45
CA ILE A 47 -26.54 -6.54 0.97
C ILE A 47 -27.50 -7.55 1.65
N ASP A 48 -26.98 -8.49 2.43
CA ASP A 48 -27.76 -9.47 3.19
C ASP A 48 -27.96 -9.02 4.65
N GLY A 49 -27.52 -7.78 5.00
CA GLY A 49 -27.75 -7.13 6.29
C GLY A 49 -26.71 -7.42 7.36
N ASN A 50 -25.58 -8.04 6.99
CA ASN A 50 -24.46 -8.22 7.92
C ASN A 50 -23.67 -6.92 8.08
N SER A 51 -23.09 -6.74 9.28
CA SER A 51 -22.17 -5.64 9.60
C SER A 51 -20.84 -6.21 10.05
N PHE A 52 -19.77 -5.77 9.40
CA PHE A 52 -18.39 -6.22 9.64
C PHE A 52 -17.55 -5.05 10.15
N LEU A 53 -16.79 -5.29 11.21
CA LEU A 53 -15.68 -4.42 11.58
C LEU A 53 -14.53 -4.64 10.58
N ASP A 54 -14.15 -3.60 9.85
CA ASP A 54 -13.16 -3.70 8.78
C ASP A 54 -11.77 -3.25 9.24
N PHE A 55 -10.92 -4.22 9.49
CA PHE A 55 -9.49 -3.99 9.73
C PHE A 55 -8.65 -4.21 8.47
N THR A 56 -9.25 -3.98 7.29
CA THR A 56 -8.56 -3.99 6.01
C THR A 56 -8.42 -2.61 5.38
N SER A 57 -9.31 -1.65 5.72
CA SER A 57 -9.45 -0.33 5.08
C SER A 57 -9.33 -0.42 3.56
N ASN A 58 -9.97 -1.43 2.93
CA ASN A 58 -9.83 -1.71 1.50
C ASN A 58 -8.34 -1.80 1.07
N ILE A 59 -7.57 -2.61 1.77
CA ILE A 59 -6.09 -2.77 1.59
C ILE A 59 -5.34 -1.44 1.82
N GLY A 60 -5.83 -0.60 2.74
CA GLY A 60 -5.25 0.70 3.07
C GLY A 60 -5.60 1.83 2.12
N SER A 61 -6.56 1.65 1.20
CA SER A 61 -7.00 2.71 0.28
C SER A 61 -8.12 3.59 0.85
N CYS A 62 -8.77 3.20 1.95
CA CYS A 62 -9.75 3.98 2.68
C CYS A 62 -9.16 4.47 4.02
N PRO A 63 -8.21 5.43 4.01
CA PRO A 63 -7.49 5.83 5.23
C PRO A 63 -8.39 6.51 6.26
N LEU A 64 -9.48 7.14 5.83
CA LEU A 64 -10.44 7.83 6.70
C LEU A 64 -11.67 6.98 7.03
N GLY A 65 -11.64 5.67 6.68
CA GLY A 65 -12.82 4.81 6.79
C GLY A 65 -13.86 5.13 5.71
N TYR A 66 -15.07 4.62 5.92
CA TYR A 66 -16.16 4.73 4.96
C TYR A 66 -17.09 5.90 5.29
N SER A 67 -17.68 6.50 4.26
CA SER A 67 -18.65 7.61 4.40
C SER A 67 -18.18 8.78 5.25
N HIS A 68 -16.85 9.08 5.22
CA HIS A 68 -16.32 10.23 5.97
C HIS A 68 -17.00 11.53 5.51
N PRO A 69 -17.58 12.36 6.41
CA PRO A 69 -18.44 13.48 6.03
C PRO A 69 -17.79 14.46 5.05
N GLU A 70 -16.50 14.82 5.27
CA GLU A 70 -15.80 15.75 4.38
C GLU A 70 -15.50 15.13 2.99
N ILE A 71 -15.30 13.81 2.90
CA ILE A 71 -15.15 13.13 1.61
C ILE A 71 -16.48 13.07 0.88
N MET A 72 -17.57 12.75 1.58
CA MET A 72 -18.90 12.76 0.99
C MET A 72 -19.31 14.14 0.47
N GLN A 73 -18.92 15.20 1.17
CA GLN A 73 -19.11 16.58 0.71
C GLN A 73 -18.33 16.85 -0.59
N VAL A 74 -17.05 16.49 -0.66
CA VAL A 74 -16.22 16.63 -1.89
C VAL A 74 -16.86 15.90 -3.06
N LEU A 75 -17.31 14.65 -2.86
CA LEU A 75 -17.97 13.87 -3.91
C LEU A 75 -19.26 14.55 -4.41
N ALA A 76 -20.07 15.08 -3.48
CA ALA A 76 -21.30 15.80 -3.82
C ALA A 76 -21.02 17.11 -4.57
N GLU A 77 -19.94 17.82 -4.25
CA GLU A 77 -19.51 19.02 -4.96
C GLU A 77 -18.99 18.68 -6.36
N GLN A 78 -18.13 17.67 -6.48
CA GLN A 78 -17.55 17.23 -7.74
C GLN A 78 -18.62 16.69 -8.72
N SER A 79 -19.67 16.04 -8.22
CA SER A 79 -20.78 15.55 -9.07
C SER A 79 -21.48 16.67 -9.84
N LYS A 80 -21.43 17.90 -9.33
CA LYS A 80 -22.05 19.08 -9.97
C LYS A 80 -21.19 19.69 -11.08
N SER A 81 -19.91 19.31 -11.19
CA SER A 81 -18.97 19.93 -12.13
C SER A 81 -19.23 19.57 -13.61
N GLY A 82 -19.93 18.48 -13.88
CA GLY A 82 -20.20 17.98 -15.23
C GLY A 82 -19.00 17.37 -15.97
N ALA A 83 -17.78 17.75 -15.61
CA ALA A 83 -16.54 17.26 -16.21
C ALA A 83 -15.68 16.55 -15.14
N HIS A 84 -16.07 15.34 -14.76
CA HIS A 84 -15.41 14.56 -13.69
C HIS A 84 -14.04 13.99 -14.10
N LYS A 85 -13.82 13.79 -15.40
CA LYS A 85 -12.55 13.37 -16.00
C LYS A 85 -12.17 14.22 -17.19
N ILE A 86 -10.89 14.50 -17.32
CA ILE A 86 -10.27 15.16 -18.47
C ILE A 86 -9.01 14.38 -18.86
N ALA A 87 -8.47 14.64 -20.04
CA ALA A 87 -7.14 14.14 -20.40
C ALA A 87 -6.09 15.02 -19.72
N GLY A 88 -5.50 14.53 -18.63
CA GLY A 88 -4.57 15.29 -17.79
C GLY A 88 -3.26 15.68 -18.47
N GLN A 89 -2.93 15.05 -19.61
CA GLN A 89 -1.81 15.46 -20.45
C GLN A 89 -2.12 16.63 -21.36
N ASP A 90 -3.41 16.92 -21.63
CA ASP A 90 -3.85 17.93 -22.59
C ASP A 90 -4.46 19.14 -21.89
N PHE A 91 -5.00 18.99 -20.69
CA PHE A 91 -5.72 20.03 -19.97
C PHE A 91 -5.29 20.14 -18.51
N TYR A 92 -5.19 21.35 -18.03
CA TYR A 92 -5.05 21.62 -16.59
C TYR A 92 -6.40 21.63 -15.89
N CYS A 93 -6.42 21.26 -14.62
CA CYS A 93 -7.59 21.43 -13.77
C CYS A 93 -7.19 21.94 -12.36
N LYS A 94 -8.15 22.55 -11.70
CA LYS A 94 -7.98 23.11 -10.36
C LYS A 94 -7.56 22.05 -9.35
N GLU A 95 -8.18 20.89 -9.40
CA GLU A 95 -7.96 19.77 -8.49
C GLU A 95 -6.53 19.22 -8.62
N HIS A 96 -5.95 19.26 -9.83
CA HIS A 96 -4.54 18.91 -10.03
C HIS A 96 -3.60 19.89 -9.31
N ALA A 97 -3.87 21.20 -9.43
CA ALA A 97 -3.08 22.21 -8.73
C ALA A 97 -3.19 22.06 -7.22
N GLU A 98 -4.42 21.92 -6.69
CA GLU A 98 -4.68 21.73 -5.27
C GLU A 98 -3.97 20.48 -4.70
N LEU A 99 -4.10 19.34 -5.39
CA LEU A 99 -3.41 18.12 -4.98
C LEU A 99 -1.89 18.28 -5.01
N SER A 100 -1.35 18.92 -6.06
CA SER A 100 0.08 19.16 -6.20
C SER A 100 0.64 19.99 -5.02
N GLU A 101 -0.06 21.04 -4.63
CA GLU A 101 0.32 21.89 -3.48
C GLU A 101 0.24 21.12 -2.16
N ARG A 102 -0.84 20.36 -1.94
CA ARG A 102 -0.99 19.53 -0.73
C ARG A 102 0.11 18.47 -0.63
N VAL A 103 0.40 17.78 -1.74
CA VAL A 103 1.46 16.77 -1.79
C VAL A 103 2.83 17.42 -1.57
N ALA A 104 3.13 18.56 -2.19
CA ALA A 104 4.39 19.28 -1.98
C ALA A 104 4.66 19.62 -0.51
N SER A 105 3.60 19.77 0.31
CA SER A 105 3.72 20.07 1.74
C SER A 105 4.04 18.85 2.63
N ILE A 106 4.05 17.62 2.07
CA ILE A 106 4.27 16.37 2.80
C ILE A 106 5.37 15.48 2.21
N ILE A 107 5.88 15.80 1.03
CA ILE A 107 7.03 15.10 0.42
C ILE A 107 8.35 15.84 0.69
N PRO A 108 9.51 15.21 0.47
CA PRO A 108 10.79 15.87 0.64
C PRO A 108 10.93 17.13 -0.23
N HIS A 109 11.50 18.21 0.31
CA HIS A 109 11.73 19.43 -0.43
C HIS A 109 12.59 19.19 -1.70
N GLY A 110 12.26 19.89 -2.78
CA GLY A 110 12.95 19.77 -4.08
C GLY A 110 12.48 18.61 -4.94
N PHE A 111 11.38 17.96 -4.55
CA PHE A 111 10.72 16.95 -5.38
C PHE A 111 9.68 17.57 -6.30
N LYS A 112 9.53 16.93 -7.47
CA LYS A 112 8.39 17.09 -8.39
C LYS A 112 7.52 15.86 -8.36
N THR A 113 6.25 16.00 -8.75
CA THR A 113 5.27 14.91 -8.78
C THR A 113 4.73 14.69 -10.17
N PHE A 114 4.44 13.45 -10.48
CA PHE A 114 3.71 13.04 -11.67
C PHE A 114 2.56 12.13 -11.26
N PHE A 115 1.31 12.52 -11.56
CA PHE A 115 0.10 11.79 -11.17
C PHE A 115 -0.40 10.88 -12.29
N ILE A 116 -0.85 9.70 -11.92
CA ILE A 116 -1.33 8.61 -12.78
C ILE A 116 -2.45 7.83 -12.08
N ASN A 117 -2.95 6.72 -12.70
CA ASN A 117 -4.16 6.07 -12.20
C ASN A 117 -3.92 5.11 -11.02
N SER A 118 -2.80 4.39 -10.99
CA SER A 118 -2.62 3.26 -10.08
C SER A 118 -1.23 3.20 -9.45
N GLY A 119 -1.10 2.38 -8.38
CA GLY A 119 0.19 2.12 -7.76
C GLY A 119 1.18 1.41 -8.69
N ALA A 120 0.72 0.49 -9.54
CA ALA A 120 1.57 -0.18 -10.52
C ALA A 120 2.15 0.82 -11.54
N GLU A 121 1.32 1.73 -12.06
CA GLU A 121 1.76 2.80 -12.95
C GLU A 121 2.69 3.80 -12.23
N ALA A 122 2.46 4.07 -10.93
CA ALA A 122 3.34 4.91 -10.13
C ALA A 122 4.76 4.31 -10.06
N VAL A 123 4.86 3.02 -9.79
CA VAL A 123 6.14 2.29 -9.79
C VAL A 123 6.75 2.26 -11.19
N GLU A 124 5.98 1.98 -12.25
CA GLU A 124 6.51 1.98 -13.62
C GLU A 124 7.06 3.35 -14.04
N ASN A 125 6.39 4.43 -13.67
CA ASN A 125 6.90 5.77 -13.97
C ASN A 125 8.13 6.12 -13.11
N ALA A 126 8.21 5.66 -11.86
CA ALA A 126 9.42 5.76 -11.05
C ALA A 126 10.60 5.02 -11.70
N ILE A 127 10.38 3.81 -12.21
CA ILE A 127 11.34 3.01 -12.97
C ILE A 127 11.75 3.73 -14.27
N LYS A 128 10.80 4.28 -15.03
CA LYS A 128 11.06 5.03 -16.27
C LYS A 128 11.98 6.24 -16.01
N ILE A 129 11.73 7.01 -14.95
CA ILE A 129 12.56 8.16 -14.55
C ILE A 129 13.98 7.68 -14.26
N ALA A 130 14.14 6.59 -13.50
CA ALA A 130 15.45 6.03 -13.20
C ALA A 130 16.18 5.53 -14.43
N TYR A 131 15.54 4.77 -15.30
CA TYR A 131 16.13 4.31 -16.56
C TYR A 131 16.55 5.49 -17.46
N ARG A 132 15.69 6.50 -17.60
CA ARG A 132 16.01 7.70 -18.42
C ARG A 132 17.27 8.40 -17.93
N LYS A 133 17.53 8.42 -16.62
CA LYS A 133 18.72 9.00 -16.02
C LYS A 133 19.97 8.15 -16.22
N MET A 134 19.83 6.84 -16.11
CA MET A 134 20.99 5.92 -16.01
C MET A 134 21.39 5.27 -17.32
N SER A 135 20.45 5.17 -18.27
CA SER A 135 20.71 4.51 -19.55
C SER A 135 21.20 5.50 -20.61
N THR A 136 22.32 5.16 -21.24
CA THR A 136 22.86 5.88 -22.41
C THR A 136 22.53 5.18 -23.73
N THR A 137 21.87 4.04 -23.67
CA THR A 137 21.49 3.21 -24.83
C THR A 137 19.98 2.97 -24.87
N THR A 138 19.46 2.77 -26.08
CA THR A 138 18.04 2.42 -26.28
C THR A 138 17.97 1.17 -27.15
N PRO A 139 17.35 0.06 -26.68
CA PRO A 139 16.80 -0.14 -25.34
C PRO A 139 17.90 -0.29 -24.27
N SER A 140 17.56 0.02 -23.02
CA SER A 140 18.46 -0.22 -21.89
C SER A 140 18.54 -1.71 -21.55
N THR A 141 19.76 -2.21 -21.31
CA THR A 141 20.01 -3.58 -20.83
C THR A 141 20.41 -3.61 -19.35
N LEU A 142 20.48 -2.46 -18.68
CA LEU A 142 20.83 -2.39 -17.28
C LEU A 142 19.73 -3.04 -16.41
N PRO A 143 20.08 -3.96 -15.50
CA PRO A 143 19.11 -4.50 -14.56
C PRO A 143 18.73 -3.45 -13.51
N GLY A 144 17.48 -3.52 -13.00
CA GLY A 144 17.13 -2.92 -11.72
C GLY A 144 17.38 -3.90 -10.57
N VAL A 145 17.50 -3.39 -9.35
CA VAL A 145 17.59 -4.22 -8.13
C VAL A 145 16.26 -4.21 -7.41
N SER A 146 15.77 -5.38 -6.96
CA SER A 146 14.58 -5.52 -6.13
C SER A 146 14.81 -6.52 -5.00
N CYS A 147 13.95 -6.48 -3.98
CA CYS A 147 14.05 -7.36 -2.83
C CYS A 147 13.28 -8.67 -3.02
N VAL A 148 13.75 -9.74 -2.41
CA VAL A 148 12.99 -11.00 -2.26
C VAL A 148 11.67 -10.69 -1.53
N ASN A 149 10.57 -11.34 -1.95
CA ASN A 149 9.20 -11.13 -1.47
C ASN A 149 8.60 -9.74 -1.72
N ALA A 150 9.25 -8.88 -2.49
CA ALA A 150 8.72 -7.56 -2.84
C ALA A 150 7.43 -7.65 -3.68
N PHE A 151 6.60 -6.61 -3.56
CA PHE A 151 5.43 -6.42 -4.40
C PHE A 151 5.34 -4.97 -4.89
N HIS A 152 5.48 -4.78 -6.20
CA HIS A 152 5.51 -3.47 -6.82
C HIS A 152 4.41 -3.23 -7.87
N GLY A 153 3.57 -4.22 -8.12
CA GLY A 153 2.45 -4.14 -9.06
C GLY A 153 2.32 -5.37 -9.94
N ARG A 154 1.34 -5.31 -10.87
CA ARG A 154 0.99 -6.43 -11.76
C ARG A 154 0.99 -6.06 -13.25
N THR A 155 1.33 -4.83 -13.63
CA THR A 155 1.69 -4.47 -15.01
C THR A 155 3.05 -5.12 -15.34
N LEU A 156 3.33 -5.45 -16.58
CA LEU A 156 4.51 -6.26 -16.95
C LEU A 156 5.82 -5.66 -16.42
N GLY A 157 6.00 -4.34 -16.49
CA GLY A 157 7.19 -3.68 -15.96
C GLY A 157 7.28 -3.77 -14.44
N ALA A 158 6.24 -3.38 -13.70
CA ALA A 158 6.22 -3.49 -12.24
C ALA A 158 6.26 -4.96 -11.77
N LEU A 159 5.62 -5.87 -12.52
CA LEU A 159 5.62 -7.31 -12.23
C LEU A 159 7.03 -7.90 -12.29
N SER A 160 7.90 -7.38 -13.16
CA SER A 160 9.30 -7.80 -13.25
C SER A 160 10.02 -7.71 -11.90
N PHE A 161 9.68 -6.72 -11.09
CA PHE A 161 10.26 -6.44 -9.76
C PHE A 161 9.41 -6.99 -8.59
N THR A 162 8.29 -7.68 -8.88
CA THR A 162 7.41 -8.33 -7.88
C THR A 162 7.83 -9.78 -7.67
N PHE A 163 8.01 -10.20 -6.41
CA PHE A 163 8.45 -11.55 -6.02
C PHE A 163 7.63 -12.16 -4.89
N SER A 164 6.50 -11.55 -4.52
CA SER A 164 5.66 -11.99 -3.40
C SER A 164 4.98 -13.35 -3.64
N LYS A 165 4.58 -13.65 -4.89
CA LYS A 165 3.92 -14.93 -5.24
C LYS A 165 4.34 -15.39 -6.64
N PRO A 166 4.93 -16.61 -6.79
CA PRO A 166 5.36 -17.12 -8.09
C PRO A 166 4.27 -17.17 -9.16
N VAL A 167 3.01 -17.46 -8.75
CA VAL A 167 1.87 -17.53 -9.68
C VAL A 167 1.61 -16.23 -10.42
N GLN A 168 2.01 -15.10 -9.87
CA GLN A 168 1.80 -13.78 -10.49
C GLN A 168 2.72 -13.54 -11.69
N LYS A 169 3.87 -14.22 -11.76
CA LYS A 169 4.91 -14.04 -12.79
C LYS A 169 4.96 -15.14 -13.82
N LYS A 170 4.39 -16.30 -13.52
CA LYS A 170 4.52 -17.49 -14.38
C LYS A 170 4.01 -17.23 -15.79
N GLY A 171 4.92 -17.35 -16.79
CA GLY A 171 4.59 -17.24 -18.21
C GLY A 171 4.65 -15.81 -18.78
N TYR A 172 5.05 -14.82 -18.01
CA TYR A 172 5.20 -13.44 -18.47
C TYR A 172 6.68 -13.06 -18.69
N PRO A 173 6.99 -12.16 -19.65
CA PRO A 173 8.33 -11.61 -19.83
C PRO A 173 8.74 -10.75 -18.65
N GLU A 174 10.05 -10.67 -18.42
CA GLU A 174 10.64 -9.87 -17.35
C GLU A 174 11.62 -8.83 -17.90
N LEU A 175 11.62 -7.63 -17.32
CA LEU A 175 12.74 -6.70 -17.45
C LEU A 175 13.96 -7.26 -16.69
N PRO A 176 15.19 -6.90 -17.09
CA PRO A 176 16.39 -7.33 -16.36
C PRO A 176 16.32 -6.91 -14.89
N VAL A 177 16.45 -7.89 -13.99
CA VAL A 177 16.34 -7.67 -12.54
C VAL A 177 17.34 -8.52 -11.77
N LEU A 178 17.99 -7.90 -10.78
CA LEU A 178 18.81 -8.55 -9.77
C LEU A 178 18.09 -8.51 -8.43
N ARG A 179 18.32 -9.51 -7.58
CA ARG A 179 17.60 -9.64 -6.32
C ARG A 179 18.54 -9.62 -5.13
N ILE A 180 18.13 -8.92 -4.08
CA ILE A 180 18.78 -8.93 -2.78
C ILE A 180 17.79 -9.42 -1.71
N LYS A 181 18.30 -9.92 -0.61
CA LYS A 181 17.51 -10.25 0.56
C LYS A 181 16.94 -8.97 1.18
N PHE A 182 15.70 -9.02 1.65
CA PHE A 182 15.10 -7.98 2.48
C PHE A 182 15.44 -8.25 3.94
N CYS A 183 16.30 -7.41 4.55
CA CYS A 183 16.79 -7.66 5.90
C CYS A 183 15.91 -6.94 6.93
N THR A 184 15.41 -7.70 7.88
CA THR A 184 14.55 -7.22 9.00
C THR A 184 15.34 -7.05 10.31
N SER A 185 16.61 -7.44 10.34
CA SER A 185 17.52 -7.30 11.49
C SER A 185 18.82 -6.64 11.05
N ASP A 186 19.37 -5.77 11.90
CA ASP A 186 20.68 -5.14 11.66
C ASP A 186 21.84 -6.16 11.77
N SER A 187 21.60 -7.32 12.40
CA SER A 187 22.56 -8.44 12.51
C SER A 187 22.43 -9.46 11.37
N ASP A 188 21.61 -9.21 10.36
CA ASP A 188 21.46 -10.14 9.24
C ASP A 188 22.79 -10.25 8.46
N PRO A 189 23.31 -11.48 8.20
CA PRO A 189 24.58 -11.68 7.50
C PRO A 189 24.57 -11.16 6.05
N GLU A 190 23.37 -10.94 5.46
CA GLU A 190 23.22 -10.37 4.12
C GLU A 190 22.89 -8.88 4.13
N ILE A 191 23.08 -8.18 5.25
CA ILE A 191 22.78 -6.76 5.41
C ILE A 191 23.51 -5.88 4.37
N ASP A 192 24.67 -6.29 3.91
CA ASP A 192 25.47 -5.63 2.87
C ASP A 192 25.26 -6.23 1.45
N GLY A 193 24.19 -7.01 1.25
CA GLY A 193 23.92 -7.68 -0.02
C GLY A 193 23.81 -6.74 -1.20
N ALA A 194 23.25 -5.54 -1.00
CA ALA A 194 23.21 -4.50 -2.04
C ALA A 194 24.61 -4.04 -2.45
N GLU A 195 25.51 -3.82 -1.49
CA GLU A 195 26.87 -3.37 -1.77
C GLU A 195 27.66 -4.41 -2.56
N LYS A 196 27.59 -5.68 -2.16
CA LYS A 196 28.25 -6.79 -2.87
C LYS A 196 27.75 -6.87 -4.32
N LEU A 197 26.43 -6.79 -4.51
CA LEU A 197 25.81 -6.86 -5.83
C LEU A 197 26.22 -5.70 -6.74
N LEU A 198 26.23 -4.46 -6.21
CA LEU A 198 26.58 -3.26 -6.98
C LEU A 198 28.09 -3.14 -7.25
N ALA A 199 28.94 -3.77 -6.46
CA ALA A 199 30.38 -3.84 -6.72
C ALA A 199 30.71 -4.65 -7.99
N GLU A 200 29.85 -5.63 -8.32
CA GLU A 200 30.06 -6.54 -9.46
C GLU A 200 29.19 -6.20 -10.68
N ASN A 201 28.12 -5.41 -10.48
CA ASN A 201 27.13 -5.16 -11.52
C ASN A 201 26.81 -3.68 -11.68
N ARG A 202 26.76 -3.19 -12.92
CA ARG A 202 26.12 -1.91 -13.22
C ARG A 202 24.61 -2.10 -13.23
N VAL A 203 23.89 -1.25 -12.49
CA VAL A 203 22.43 -1.31 -12.38
C VAL A 203 21.79 0.04 -12.70
N ALA A 204 20.51 0.04 -13.06
CA ALA A 204 19.77 1.26 -13.37
C ALA A 204 19.21 1.94 -12.10
N PHE A 205 18.84 1.17 -11.07
CA PHE A 205 18.25 1.66 -9.82
C PHE A 205 18.20 0.58 -8.76
N ILE A 206 17.94 0.99 -7.52
CA ILE A 206 17.54 0.13 -6.41
C ILE A 206 16.07 0.45 -6.11
N LEU A 207 15.19 -0.56 -6.09
CA LEU A 207 13.76 -0.46 -5.76
C LEU A 207 13.46 -1.32 -4.53
N SER A 208 12.88 -0.72 -3.49
CA SER A 208 12.49 -1.41 -2.26
C SER A 208 11.23 -0.82 -1.65
N GLU A 209 10.49 -1.64 -0.92
CA GLU A 209 9.55 -1.18 0.11
C GLU A 209 10.33 -0.94 1.41
N VAL A 210 9.81 -0.12 2.32
CA VAL A 210 10.30 -0.02 3.70
C VAL A 210 9.56 -1.01 4.61
N VAL A 211 8.29 -1.26 4.31
CA VAL A 211 7.49 -2.33 4.89
C VAL A 211 6.90 -3.14 3.75
N GLN A 212 7.30 -4.39 3.62
CA GLN A 212 6.78 -5.28 2.58
C GLN A 212 5.29 -5.57 2.80
N GLY A 213 4.42 -4.99 1.98
CA GLY A 213 2.97 -5.15 2.12
C GLY A 213 2.52 -6.59 1.83
N GLU A 214 2.61 -7.02 0.59
CA GLU A 214 2.22 -8.37 0.16
C GLU A 214 3.24 -9.44 0.59
N GLY A 215 4.47 -9.07 0.91
CA GLY A 215 5.53 -9.98 1.38
C GLY A 215 5.35 -10.47 2.82
N GLY A 216 4.40 -9.93 3.60
CA GLY A 216 4.10 -10.40 4.94
C GLY A 216 4.26 -9.37 6.06
N TYR A 217 4.17 -8.09 5.73
CA TYR A 217 4.38 -6.97 6.67
C TYR A 217 5.75 -7.02 7.36
N ASN A 218 6.76 -7.43 6.60
CA ASN A 218 8.14 -7.39 7.04
C ASN A 218 8.62 -5.94 7.09
N ILE A 219 9.16 -5.52 8.22
CA ILE A 219 9.71 -4.18 8.41
C ILE A 219 11.21 -4.25 8.13
N ALA A 220 11.70 -3.40 7.22
CA ALA A 220 13.13 -3.26 6.97
C ALA A 220 13.86 -2.83 8.23
N SER A 221 15.04 -3.39 8.50
CA SER A 221 15.89 -2.90 9.57
C SER A 221 16.42 -1.50 9.23
N ARG A 222 16.76 -0.72 10.26
CA ARG A 222 17.28 0.63 10.06
C ARG A 222 18.55 0.61 9.21
N GLN A 223 19.48 -0.26 9.56
CA GLN A 223 20.76 -0.39 8.87
C GLN A 223 20.57 -0.82 7.41
N PHE A 224 19.62 -1.72 7.14
CA PHE A 224 19.33 -2.14 5.76
C PHE A 224 18.93 -0.94 4.88
N VAL A 225 17.95 -0.13 5.29
CA VAL A 225 17.49 1.02 4.49
C VAL A 225 18.60 2.07 4.35
N GLN A 226 19.39 2.31 5.41
CA GLN A 226 20.54 3.20 5.35
C GLN A 226 21.63 2.68 4.43
N ASN A 227 21.88 1.36 4.39
CA ASN A 227 22.79 0.73 3.45
C ASN A 227 22.32 0.87 2.00
N LEU A 228 21.03 0.71 1.71
CA LEU A 228 20.49 0.97 0.37
C LEU A 228 20.78 2.41 -0.07
N ARG A 229 20.57 3.40 0.83
CA ARG A 229 20.88 4.80 0.51
C ARG A 229 22.37 5.02 0.27
N ARG A 230 23.22 4.51 1.17
CA ARG A 230 24.68 4.61 1.03
C ARG A 230 25.17 3.97 -0.28
N CYS A 231 24.65 2.80 -0.64
CA CYS A 231 24.98 2.14 -1.89
C CYS A 231 24.54 2.96 -3.08
N ALA A 232 23.30 3.47 -3.06
CA ALA A 232 22.79 4.32 -4.13
C ALA A 232 23.69 5.57 -4.34
N ASP A 233 24.11 6.22 -3.26
CA ASP A 233 25.03 7.36 -3.31
C ASP A 233 26.40 6.97 -3.83
N LYS A 234 26.99 5.89 -3.31
CA LYS A 234 28.33 5.42 -3.68
C LYS A 234 28.45 5.05 -5.15
N TYR A 235 27.43 4.38 -5.69
CA TYR A 235 27.43 3.89 -7.07
C TYR A 235 26.71 4.81 -8.04
N GLY A 236 26.17 5.95 -7.56
CA GLY A 236 25.52 6.96 -8.39
C GLY A 236 24.22 6.49 -9.03
N VAL A 237 23.49 5.55 -8.41
CA VAL A 237 22.23 5.01 -8.90
C VAL A 237 21.04 5.53 -8.11
N PRO A 238 19.86 5.77 -8.72
CA PRO A 238 18.68 6.20 -7.99
C PRO A 238 18.17 5.15 -6.98
N LEU A 239 17.83 5.58 -5.77
CA LEU A 239 17.06 4.81 -4.80
C LEU A 239 15.58 5.14 -4.95
N ILE A 240 14.77 4.13 -5.31
CA ILE A 240 13.30 4.20 -5.39
C ILE A 240 12.74 3.53 -4.14
N LEU A 241 11.94 4.25 -3.34
CA LEU A 241 11.19 3.66 -2.23
C LEU A 241 9.70 3.63 -2.56
N ASP A 242 9.14 2.42 -2.51
CA ASP A 242 7.72 2.19 -2.76
C ASP A 242 6.91 2.40 -1.49
N GLU A 243 6.13 3.47 -1.48
CA GLU A 243 5.24 3.88 -0.39
C GLU A 243 3.75 3.72 -0.74
N VAL A 244 3.45 2.91 -1.75
CA VAL A 244 2.07 2.68 -2.21
C VAL A 244 1.17 2.16 -1.09
N GLN A 245 1.68 1.34 -0.18
CA GLN A 245 0.90 0.83 0.95
C GLN A 245 1.29 1.46 2.30
N SER A 246 2.55 1.80 2.50
CA SER A 246 3.10 2.28 3.77
C SER A 246 2.97 3.79 3.98
N GLY A 247 2.78 4.54 2.91
CA GLY A 247 2.68 5.99 2.93
C GLY A 247 1.36 6.55 3.46
N MET A 248 1.22 7.86 3.35
CA MET A 248 0.00 8.61 3.70
C MET A 248 -0.46 8.40 5.15
N GLY A 249 0.49 8.39 6.10
CA GLY A 249 0.19 8.33 7.52
C GLY A 249 0.06 6.94 8.12
N ARG A 250 0.05 5.88 7.30
CA ARG A 250 -0.22 4.51 7.71
C ARG A 250 0.68 4.02 8.84
N THR A 251 1.95 4.41 8.84
CA THR A 251 2.95 4.00 9.83
C THR A 251 3.12 4.97 10.99
N GLY A 252 2.29 6.04 11.08
CA GLY A 252 2.44 7.12 12.06
C GLY A 252 3.37 8.24 11.59
N LYS A 253 3.91 8.15 10.39
CA LYS A 253 4.65 9.18 9.66
C LYS A 253 3.99 9.37 8.30
N TRP A 254 4.22 10.51 7.62
CA TRP A 254 3.71 10.67 6.25
C TRP A 254 4.21 9.55 5.35
N TRP A 255 5.51 9.21 5.47
CA TRP A 255 6.18 8.19 4.69
C TRP A 255 6.98 7.25 5.59
N ALA A 256 6.97 5.97 5.30
CA ALA A 256 7.65 4.97 6.14
C ALA A 256 9.17 5.17 6.17
N PHE A 257 9.79 5.70 5.10
CA PHE A 257 11.23 5.97 5.08
C PHE A 257 11.67 6.98 6.15
N GLU A 258 10.77 7.84 6.63
CA GLU A 258 11.07 8.81 7.70
C GLU A 258 11.47 8.14 9.02
N HIS A 259 11.00 6.90 9.27
CA HIS A 259 11.41 6.13 10.46
C HIS A 259 12.91 5.77 10.45
N HIS A 260 13.51 5.72 9.26
CA HIS A 260 14.90 5.31 9.06
C HIS A 260 15.86 6.50 8.88
N GLY A 261 15.32 7.73 8.79
CA GLY A 261 16.10 8.94 8.51
C GLY A 261 16.74 8.94 7.11
N VAL A 262 16.15 8.19 6.19
CA VAL A 262 16.60 8.06 4.80
C VAL A 262 15.71 8.91 3.90
N ARG A 263 16.29 9.45 2.82
CA ARG A 263 15.58 10.18 1.79
C ARG A 263 15.79 9.47 0.45
N PRO A 264 14.73 9.00 -0.23
CA PRO A 264 14.86 8.40 -1.56
C PRO A 264 15.21 9.47 -2.62
N ASP A 265 15.58 9.02 -3.80
CA ASP A 265 15.66 9.86 -4.99
C ASP A 265 14.32 9.92 -5.71
N ILE A 266 13.57 8.82 -5.66
CA ILE A 266 12.24 8.66 -6.26
C ILE A 266 11.38 7.88 -5.25
N MET A 267 10.10 8.21 -5.18
CA MET A 267 9.12 7.46 -4.41
C MET A 267 7.85 7.24 -5.20
N SER A 268 7.19 6.10 -4.99
CA SER A 268 5.85 5.83 -5.51
C SER A 268 4.81 5.86 -4.41
N ALA A 269 3.63 6.39 -4.70
CA ALA A 269 2.48 6.35 -3.78
C ALA A 269 1.18 6.14 -4.56
N ALA A 270 0.14 5.65 -3.88
CA ALA A 270 -1.20 5.48 -4.42
C ALA A 270 -2.17 5.17 -3.26
N LYS A 271 -3.12 4.25 -3.44
CA LYS A 271 -4.07 3.78 -2.41
C LYS A 271 -4.70 4.95 -1.63
N ALA A 272 -4.19 5.25 -0.43
CA ALA A 272 -4.69 6.34 0.41
C ALA A 272 -4.64 7.72 -0.25
N LEU A 273 -3.77 7.93 -1.23
CA LEU A 273 -3.72 9.16 -2.03
C LEU A 273 -4.84 9.25 -3.09
N GLN A 274 -5.54 8.17 -3.39
CA GLN A 274 -6.61 7.99 -4.39
C GLN A 274 -6.13 8.00 -5.84
N VAL A 275 -5.03 8.64 -6.15
CA VAL A 275 -4.35 8.59 -7.45
C VAL A 275 -2.99 7.94 -7.32
N GLY A 276 -2.45 7.38 -8.39
CA GLY A 276 -1.05 6.99 -8.45
C GLY A 276 -0.14 8.22 -8.52
N MET A 277 1.03 8.16 -7.90
CA MET A 277 2.02 9.23 -7.91
C MET A 277 3.43 8.66 -7.97
N ALA A 278 4.23 9.15 -8.91
CA ALA A 278 5.68 9.10 -8.85
C ALA A 278 6.19 10.48 -8.43
N ALA A 279 6.88 10.56 -7.29
CA ALA A 279 7.53 11.79 -6.86
C ALA A 279 9.06 11.58 -6.92
N TYR A 280 9.79 12.56 -7.42
CA TYR A 280 11.21 12.44 -7.70
C TYR A 280 11.95 13.75 -7.46
N HIS A 281 13.19 13.65 -7.00
CA HIS A 281 14.05 14.82 -6.84
C HIS A 281 14.26 15.51 -8.20
N ALA A 282 14.13 16.84 -8.24
CA ALA A 282 14.16 17.64 -9.48
C ALA A 282 15.43 17.41 -10.35
N ARG A 283 16.56 16.98 -9.77
CA ARG A 283 17.78 16.60 -10.52
C ARG A 283 17.58 15.40 -11.46
N LEU A 284 16.52 14.62 -11.26
CA LEU A 284 16.15 13.47 -12.07
C LEU A 284 15.06 13.78 -13.09
N ASP A 285 14.71 15.06 -13.22
CA ASP A 285 13.71 15.49 -14.21
C ASP A 285 14.10 14.97 -15.60
N PRO A 286 13.23 14.26 -16.30
CA PRO A 286 13.50 13.77 -17.66
C PRO A 286 13.84 14.87 -18.67
N GLY A 287 13.41 16.11 -18.41
CA GLY A 287 13.77 17.30 -19.20
C GLY A 287 13.16 17.37 -20.60
N GLU A 288 12.35 16.42 -20.99
CA GLU A 288 11.75 16.31 -22.32
C GLU A 288 10.26 15.98 -22.20
N GLN A 289 9.41 16.70 -22.93
CA GLN A 289 7.98 16.46 -22.94
C GLN A 289 7.64 15.12 -23.60
N GLY A 290 6.64 14.42 -23.04
CA GLY A 290 6.17 13.13 -23.55
C GLY A 290 6.94 11.91 -23.04
N VAL A 291 8.05 12.06 -22.30
CA VAL A 291 8.75 10.93 -21.65
C VAL A 291 7.84 10.25 -20.62
N LEU A 292 7.13 11.05 -19.84
CA LEU A 292 6.05 10.61 -18.97
C LEU A 292 4.74 11.16 -19.51
N SER A 293 3.72 10.33 -19.59
CA SER A 293 2.41 10.73 -20.07
C SER A 293 1.33 9.96 -19.33
N SER A 294 0.24 10.63 -19.00
CA SER A 294 -0.93 10.06 -18.34
C SER A 294 -2.19 10.63 -18.97
N THR A 295 -3.21 9.79 -19.16
CA THR A 295 -4.50 10.25 -19.68
C THR A 295 -5.50 10.55 -18.56
N TRP A 296 -5.91 9.53 -17.83
CA TRP A 296 -7.03 9.64 -16.87
C TRP A 296 -6.60 9.96 -15.45
N GLY A 297 -5.49 9.39 -14.94
CA GLY A 297 -5.04 9.56 -13.56
C GLY A 297 -4.66 10.99 -13.25
N GLY A 298 -3.87 11.62 -14.14
CA GLY A 298 -3.55 13.04 -14.06
C GLY A 298 -4.74 13.96 -14.36
N GLY A 299 -5.89 13.43 -14.79
CA GLY A 299 -7.11 14.15 -15.12
C GLY A 299 -8.35 13.69 -14.37
N SER A 300 -8.24 12.76 -13.41
CA SER A 300 -9.37 12.35 -12.57
C SER A 300 -9.63 13.40 -11.50
N ARG A 301 -10.49 14.38 -11.80
CA ARG A 301 -10.80 15.50 -10.91
C ARG A 301 -11.37 15.05 -9.57
N ILE A 302 -12.24 14.03 -9.58
CA ILE A 302 -12.82 13.47 -8.34
C ILE A 302 -11.73 12.89 -7.46
N ASP A 303 -10.89 12.01 -7.98
CA ASP A 303 -9.87 11.32 -7.19
C ASP A 303 -8.81 12.31 -6.67
N MET A 304 -8.45 13.33 -7.46
CA MET A 304 -7.55 14.39 -7.04
C MET A 304 -8.13 15.25 -5.92
N ALA A 305 -9.40 15.64 -6.03
CA ALA A 305 -10.08 16.42 -4.99
C ALA A 305 -10.19 15.60 -3.68
N VAL A 306 -10.52 14.31 -3.77
CA VAL A 306 -10.56 13.41 -2.61
C VAL A 306 -9.17 13.24 -2.02
N GLY A 307 -8.14 13.01 -2.81
CA GLY A 307 -6.75 12.90 -2.34
C GLY A 307 -6.26 14.15 -1.61
N ALA A 308 -6.55 15.34 -2.15
CA ALA A 308 -6.23 16.61 -1.52
C ALA A 308 -6.95 16.77 -0.16
N LYS A 309 -8.24 16.40 -0.11
CA LYS A 309 -9.03 16.45 1.14
C LYS A 309 -8.53 15.43 2.18
N ILE A 310 -8.13 14.24 1.77
CA ILE A 310 -7.53 13.26 2.68
C ILE A 310 -6.28 13.83 3.37
N ILE A 311 -5.38 14.47 2.63
CA ILE A 311 -4.19 15.11 3.22
C ILE A 311 -4.59 16.19 4.25
N GLU A 312 -5.59 16.98 3.92
CA GLU A 312 -6.11 18.01 4.81
C GLU A 312 -6.67 17.44 6.11
N VAL A 313 -7.52 16.41 6.02
CA VAL A 313 -8.12 15.74 7.18
C VAL A 313 -7.04 15.06 8.04
N ILE A 314 -6.07 14.36 7.44
CA ILE A 314 -4.96 13.74 8.18
C ILE A 314 -4.22 14.79 9.03
N LYS A 315 -3.95 15.97 8.45
CA LYS A 315 -3.30 17.07 9.18
C LYS A 315 -4.19 17.65 10.27
N LYS A 316 -5.42 18.03 9.92
CA LYS A 316 -6.39 18.70 10.80
C LYS A 316 -6.70 17.84 12.02
N ASP A 317 -6.95 16.57 11.84
CA ASP A 317 -7.39 15.64 12.88
C ASP A 317 -6.20 14.88 13.52
N ARG A 318 -4.94 15.27 13.20
CA ARG A 318 -3.72 14.70 13.76
C ARG A 318 -3.65 13.18 13.63
N LEU A 319 -4.06 12.63 12.48
CA LEU A 319 -4.20 11.20 12.30
C LEU A 319 -2.86 10.44 12.28
N LEU A 320 -1.72 11.10 12.09
CA LEU A 320 -0.40 10.49 12.29
C LEU A 320 -0.18 10.10 13.76
N ASP A 321 -0.58 10.98 14.68
CA ASP A 321 -0.49 10.71 16.13
C ASP A 321 -1.46 9.59 16.51
N ASN A 322 -2.68 9.62 15.96
CA ASN A 322 -3.67 8.56 16.18
C ASN A 322 -3.17 7.21 15.67
N ALA A 323 -2.60 7.16 14.47
CA ALA A 323 -2.03 5.94 13.91
C ALA A 323 -0.90 5.38 14.80
N THR A 324 -0.08 6.25 15.35
CA THR A 324 0.99 5.85 16.28
C THR A 324 0.42 5.28 17.58
N ALA A 325 -0.52 6.01 18.22
CA ALA A 325 -1.09 5.65 19.51
C ALA A 325 -1.95 4.36 19.42
N MET A 326 -2.89 4.32 18.49
CA MET A 326 -3.78 3.17 18.29
C MET A 326 -3.02 1.94 17.80
N GLY A 327 -2.04 2.15 16.91
CA GLY A 327 -1.16 1.07 16.46
C GLY A 327 -0.33 0.47 17.58
N ALA A 328 0.21 1.28 18.48
CA ALA A 328 0.96 0.81 19.65
C ALA A 328 0.07 0.00 20.60
N LYS A 329 -1.15 0.48 20.91
CA LYS A 329 -2.13 -0.25 21.75
C LYS A 329 -2.49 -1.60 21.15
N LEU A 330 -2.88 -1.62 19.88
CA LEU A 330 -3.29 -2.84 19.18
C LEU A 330 -2.15 -3.85 19.08
N LYS A 331 -0.95 -3.38 18.69
CA LYS A 331 0.24 -4.23 18.62
C LYS A 331 0.61 -4.83 19.96
N LYS A 332 0.61 -4.04 21.04
CA LYS A 332 0.90 -4.53 22.40
C LYS A 332 -0.07 -5.64 22.81
N GLY A 333 -1.38 -5.43 22.64
CA GLY A 333 -2.35 -6.47 22.97
C GLY A 333 -2.16 -7.75 22.14
N LEU A 334 -1.89 -7.63 20.84
CA LEU A 334 -1.63 -8.78 19.97
C LEU A 334 -0.32 -9.51 20.36
N GLN A 335 0.70 -8.81 20.81
CA GLN A 335 1.95 -9.42 21.28
C GLN A 335 1.75 -10.32 22.51
N GLU A 336 0.77 -10.03 23.37
CA GLU A 336 0.40 -10.86 24.52
C GLU A 336 -0.25 -12.20 24.11
N LEU A 337 -0.68 -12.31 22.86
CA LEU A 337 -1.26 -13.53 22.28
C LEU A 337 -0.21 -14.41 21.57
N VAL A 338 1.02 -13.96 21.39
CA VAL A 338 2.10 -14.76 20.77
C VAL A 338 2.30 -16.05 21.55
N GLY A 339 2.45 -17.17 20.83
CA GLY A 339 2.48 -18.53 21.40
C GLY A 339 1.10 -19.20 21.51
N LYS A 340 0.00 -18.44 21.36
CA LYS A 340 -1.38 -18.98 21.35
C LYS A 340 -1.84 -19.17 19.91
N GLY A 341 -2.66 -20.19 19.67
CA GLY A 341 -3.32 -20.40 18.37
C GLY A 341 -2.38 -20.44 17.15
N GLY A 342 -1.11 -20.81 17.33
CA GLY A 342 -0.11 -20.85 16.26
C GLY A 342 0.49 -19.48 15.89
N MET A 343 0.23 -18.43 16.69
CA MET A 343 0.87 -17.11 16.48
C MET A 343 2.36 -17.19 16.87
N ALA A 344 3.23 -16.89 15.90
CA ALA A 344 4.68 -16.94 16.06
C ALA A 344 5.30 -15.55 16.33
N ASP A 345 4.73 -14.48 15.74
CA ASP A 345 5.25 -13.11 15.85
C ASP A 345 4.18 -12.07 15.58
N VAL A 346 4.35 -10.88 16.15
CA VAL A 346 3.56 -9.68 15.86
C VAL A 346 4.50 -8.49 15.64
N ARG A 347 4.49 -7.95 14.45
CA ARG A 347 5.31 -6.82 14.03
C ARG A 347 4.48 -5.71 13.39
N GLY A 348 4.97 -4.49 13.31
CA GLY A 348 4.25 -3.39 12.67
C GLY A 348 4.76 -2.01 13.08
N LEU A 349 4.43 -1.02 12.25
CA LEU A 349 4.61 0.41 12.48
C LEU A 349 3.25 1.10 12.35
N GLY A 350 2.87 1.90 13.35
CA GLY A 350 1.56 2.55 13.38
C GLY A 350 0.44 1.53 13.19
N LEU A 351 -0.51 1.83 12.31
CA LEU A 351 -1.64 0.96 11.94
C LEU A 351 -1.34 0.05 10.73
N MET A 352 -0.10 -0.36 10.56
CA MET A 352 0.33 -1.37 9.59
C MET A 352 0.94 -2.55 10.37
N ILE A 353 0.09 -3.51 10.79
CA ILE A 353 0.47 -4.59 11.70
C ILE A 353 0.36 -5.93 10.99
N GLY A 354 1.39 -6.76 11.13
CA GLY A 354 1.43 -8.14 10.66
C GLY A 354 1.47 -9.12 11.81
N ILE A 355 0.67 -10.18 11.72
CA ILE A 355 0.66 -11.31 12.64
C ILE A 355 1.19 -12.52 11.86
N GLU A 356 2.32 -13.06 12.27
CA GLU A 356 2.90 -14.27 11.68
C GLU A 356 2.36 -15.51 12.37
N PHE A 357 2.08 -16.56 11.61
CA PHE A 357 1.65 -17.86 12.12
C PHE A 357 2.74 -18.93 11.87
N ASP A 358 2.65 -20.05 12.56
CA ASP A 358 3.50 -21.21 12.34
C ASP A 358 3.32 -21.81 10.93
N SER A 359 2.10 -21.76 10.42
CA SER A 359 1.72 -22.32 9.10
C SER A 359 0.69 -21.45 8.36
N LYS A 360 0.63 -21.66 7.03
CA LYS A 360 -0.42 -21.09 6.19
C LYS A 360 -1.81 -21.59 6.60
N GLN A 361 -1.92 -22.87 6.97
CA GLN A 361 -3.19 -23.46 7.39
C GLN A 361 -3.71 -22.78 8.66
N SER A 362 -2.86 -22.63 9.68
CA SER A 362 -3.18 -21.94 10.93
C SER A 362 -3.69 -20.51 10.68
N ARG A 363 -2.99 -19.75 9.81
CA ARG A 363 -3.41 -18.43 9.40
C ARG A 363 -4.79 -18.43 8.72
N ASP A 364 -5.01 -19.34 7.76
CA ASP A 364 -6.25 -19.38 6.97
C ASP A 364 -7.46 -19.77 7.83
N GLU A 365 -7.29 -20.68 8.77
CA GLU A 365 -8.32 -21.05 9.75
C GLU A 365 -8.72 -19.85 10.63
N ARG A 366 -7.75 -19.03 11.09
CA ARG A 366 -8.02 -17.84 11.90
C ARG A 366 -8.72 -16.74 11.08
N LEU A 367 -8.33 -16.56 9.83
CA LEU A 367 -9.03 -15.64 8.91
C LEU A 367 -10.51 -16.06 8.73
N ALA A 368 -10.75 -17.35 8.51
CA ALA A 368 -12.12 -17.85 8.35
C ALA A 368 -12.96 -17.68 9.65
N ARG A 369 -12.35 -17.89 10.82
CA ARG A 369 -13.01 -17.66 12.11
C ARG A 369 -13.31 -16.17 12.33
N ALA A 370 -12.36 -15.27 12.04
CA ALA A 370 -12.54 -13.83 12.14
C ALA A 370 -13.71 -13.36 11.27
N PHE A 371 -13.75 -13.83 10.03
CA PHE A 371 -14.82 -13.53 9.08
C PHE A 371 -16.20 -13.97 9.62
N LYS A 372 -16.31 -15.18 10.14
CA LYS A 372 -17.56 -15.68 10.74
C LYS A 372 -18.03 -14.88 11.97
N LYS A 373 -17.10 -14.18 12.63
CA LYS A 373 -17.38 -13.30 13.77
C LYS A 373 -17.58 -11.83 13.38
N GLY A 374 -17.61 -11.53 12.08
CA GLY A 374 -17.83 -10.17 11.58
C GLY A 374 -16.59 -9.27 11.64
N LEU A 375 -15.39 -9.85 11.62
CA LEU A 375 -14.13 -9.10 11.53
C LEU A 375 -13.43 -9.40 10.20
N LEU A 376 -13.15 -8.36 9.42
CA LEU A 376 -12.42 -8.46 8.16
C LEU A 376 -10.93 -8.23 8.37
N LEU A 377 -10.12 -9.21 7.97
CA LEU A 377 -8.66 -9.20 7.98
C LEU A 377 -8.16 -9.78 6.66
N LEU A 378 -6.92 -9.54 6.27
CA LEU A 378 -6.40 -10.04 4.99
C LEU A 378 -5.14 -10.89 5.18
N PRO A 379 -4.93 -11.90 4.31
CA PRO A 379 -3.66 -12.61 4.28
C PRO A 379 -2.55 -11.74 3.69
N ALA A 380 -1.32 -11.95 4.13
CA ALA A 380 -0.10 -11.38 3.55
C ALA A 380 1.02 -12.43 3.56
N GLY A 381 1.92 -12.38 2.55
CA GLY A 381 2.98 -13.37 2.42
C GLY A 381 2.47 -14.81 2.41
N GLN A 382 3.29 -15.72 2.91
CA GLN A 382 2.95 -17.14 2.97
C GLN A 382 2.05 -17.47 4.17
N LYS A 383 2.35 -16.92 5.35
CA LYS A 383 1.71 -17.30 6.61
C LYS A 383 1.41 -16.11 7.54
N ALA A 384 1.48 -14.89 7.04
CA ALA A 384 1.10 -13.70 7.80
C ALA A 384 -0.36 -13.30 7.55
N MET A 385 -0.93 -12.64 8.53
CA MET A 385 -2.21 -11.93 8.49
C MET A 385 -1.93 -10.45 8.71
N ARG A 386 -2.58 -9.58 7.96
CA ARG A 386 -2.44 -8.13 8.10
C ARG A 386 -3.65 -7.50 8.76
N VAL A 387 -3.36 -6.56 9.64
CA VAL A 387 -4.30 -5.71 10.37
C VAL A 387 -3.99 -4.27 9.99
N ILE A 388 -4.90 -3.63 9.26
CA ILE A 388 -4.70 -2.33 8.63
C ILE A 388 -5.99 -1.47 8.71
N PRO A 389 -6.47 -1.15 9.93
CA PRO A 389 -7.71 -0.38 10.10
C PRO A 389 -7.56 1.07 9.60
N PRO A 390 -8.66 1.83 9.44
CA PRO A 390 -8.60 3.25 9.10
C PRO A 390 -7.74 4.06 10.07
N LEU A 391 -7.15 5.17 9.61
CA LEU A 391 -6.38 6.08 10.48
C LEU A 391 -7.25 6.79 11.50
N THR A 392 -8.56 6.88 11.22
CA THR A 392 -9.58 7.48 12.09
C THR A 392 -10.09 6.53 13.16
N ILE A 393 -9.57 5.28 13.23
CA ILE A 393 -10.02 4.29 14.20
C ILE A 393 -9.96 4.83 15.63
N THR A 394 -11.03 4.61 16.38
CA THR A 394 -11.15 5.04 17.77
C THR A 394 -10.55 4.00 18.73
N GLU A 395 -10.31 4.43 19.96
CA GLU A 395 -9.85 3.52 21.02
C GLU A 395 -10.87 2.42 21.33
N GLU A 396 -12.17 2.75 21.29
CA GLU A 396 -13.26 1.79 21.49
C GLU A 396 -13.27 0.74 20.35
N GLU A 397 -13.09 1.15 19.11
CA GLU A 397 -13.01 0.22 17.96
C GLU A 397 -11.75 -0.65 18.02
N VAL A 398 -10.62 -0.11 18.47
CA VAL A 398 -9.38 -0.88 18.71
C VAL A 398 -9.62 -1.94 19.78
N GLN A 399 -10.26 -1.56 20.88
CA GLN A 399 -10.55 -2.49 21.97
C GLN A 399 -11.52 -3.59 21.52
N GLY A 400 -12.63 -3.22 20.88
CA GLY A 400 -13.61 -4.20 20.36
C GLY A 400 -13.01 -5.13 19.31
N GLY A 401 -12.19 -4.60 18.41
CA GLY A 401 -11.47 -5.40 17.42
C GLY A 401 -10.44 -6.32 18.05
N PHE A 402 -9.73 -5.87 19.09
CA PHE A 402 -8.78 -6.70 19.84
C PHE A 402 -9.50 -7.85 20.57
N GLU A 403 -10.65 -7.59 21.18
CA GLU A 403 -11.45 -8.64 21.85
C GLU A 403 -11.91 -9.72 20.86
N LEU A 404 -12.39 -9.30 19.68
CA LEU A 404 -12.75 -10.24 18.61
C LEU A 404 -11.52 -11.05 18.15
N MET A 405 -10.37 -10.38 17.92
CA MET A 405 -9.12 -11.07 17.54
C MET A 405 -8.65 -12.01 18.63
N SER A 406 -8.65 -11.59 19.88
CA SER A 406 -8.23 -12.44 21.01
C SER A 406 -9.07 -13.73 21.08
N HIS A 407 -10.38 -13.62 20.93
CA HIS A 407 -11.26 -14.79 20.91
C HIS A 407 -10.99 -15.72 19.71
N VAL A 408 -10.69 -15.15 18.54
CA VAL A 408 -10.47 -15.92 17.30
C VAL A 408 -9.06 -16.53 17.27
N LEU A 409 -8.05 -15.83 17.79
CA LEU A 409 -6.65 -16.21 17.69
C LEU A 409 -6.20 -17.16 18.81
N SER A 410 -6.85 -17.13 19.99
CA SER A 410 -6.46 -17.96 21.15
C SER A 410 -7.04 -19.37 21.13
N GLY A 411 -8.05 -19.65 20.32
CA GLY A 411 -8.70 -20.95 20.14
C GLY A 411 -8.38 -21.53 18.79
#